data_e609a0ccb26a9ed8206b7194bb1af5cb
#
_entry.id   e609a0ccb26a9ed8206b7194bb1af5cb
#
_cell.length_a   1.000
_cell.length_b   1.000
_cell.length_c   1.000
_cell.angle_alpha   90.00
_cell.angle_beta   90.00
_cell.angle_gamma   90.00
#
_symmetry.space_group_name_H-M   'P 1'
#
loop_
_entity.id
_entity.type
_entity.pdbx_description
1 polymer ?
#
loop_
_entity_poly.entity_id
_entity_poly.type
_entity_poly.pdbx_seq_one_letter_code
_entity_poly.pdbx_strand_id
1 'polypeptide(L)'
;MLQSGIDFGKIFGNLYESMGFVQGNWQNYVMLLISFVLMFLAVVKKFEPMLLLPIAFGMFLINIPGAEAVLWGKYETPAELSLGVNGSVENVGVYSLIGSSEQIYVRADYYVEGIITYYKSFADLQNGISATMPAEQFNTLYSLSGYIQGTVVDGVAHFTSGALVIDHAYEAVTDRGLLWYLYFGVDKVIYPPLIFLGIGAMTDFGPLIANPKSMLIGAGAQLGVFVAFILASFLGLSVAAAAAIAIIGGADGPTAIMVTSKLASDYVPTIAIAAYSYMALIPIIQKPLMRALTTKKERAIRMKPLRQVSKIEKILFPIIVTLVVGIILPDSISLLGMLMLGNLFKESGVVDRLSTQAQNGLMNTITIFLGIAVGSKAKGEIFLSIETLEIIGIGLLAFIIGTIGGLLVAKVMCKVTKGQINPLIGSAGVSAVPMAARISEDVGREYDPQNHLLMHAMGPNVAGVIGSAIAAGVLLACFGGYVDGTASESFITALNTIIA
;
A
#
# COMPACT_ATOMS: atom_id res chain seq x y z
N MET A 1 -23.54 52.89 8.84
CA MET A 1 -22.15 53.28 8.55
C MET A 1 -21.22 52.41 9.38
N LEU A 2 -20.41 51.70 8.70
CA LEU A 2 -19.47 50.70 9.18
C LEU A 2 -18.47 51.30 10.19
N GLN A 3 -18.50 50.86 11.42
CA GLN A 3 -17.36 50.85 12.32
C GLN A 3 -17.23 49.42 12.89
N SER A 4 -16.81 48.49 11.99
CA SER A 4 -16.18 47.27 12.48
C SER A 4 -14.76 47.66 12.91
N GLY A 5 -14.61 48.11 14.14
CA GLY A 5 -13.27 48.31 14.71
C GLY A 5 -12.50 46.99 14.59
N ILE A 6 -11.34 47.02 13.94
CA ILE A 6 -10.42 45.90 13.87
C ILE A 6 -10.01 45.57 15.30
N ASP A 7 -10.46 44.43 15.82
CA ASP A 7 -10.06 43.96 17.15
C ASP A 7 -8.68 43.26 17.03
N PHE A 8 -7.65 44.05 17.26
CA PHE A 8 -6.27 43.59 17.26
C PHE A 8 -6.02 42.48 18.29
N GLY A 9 -6.72 42.54 19.46
CA GLY A 9 -6.59 41.48 20.46
C GLY A 9 -7.06 40.11 19.94
N LYS A 10 -8.19 40.09 19.23
CA LYS A 10 -8.73 38.89 18.59
C LYS A 10 -7.83 38.43 17.46
N ILE A 11 -7.28 39.34 16.65
CA ILE A 11 -6.34 38.99 15.57
C ILE A 11 -5.07 38.35 16.13
N PHE A 12 -4.46 38.96 17.17
CA PHE A 12 -3.27 38.39 17.80
C PHE A 12 -3.58 37.09 18.55
N GLY A 13 -4.75 36.97 19.17
CA GLY A 13 -5.22 35.73 19.78
C GLY A 13 -5.32 34.58 18.74
N ASN A 14 -6.01 34.83 17.63
CA ASN A 14 -6.14 33.85 16.54
C ASN A 14 -4.77 33.48 15.92
N LEU A 15 -3.87 34.48 15.77
CA LEU A 15 -2.51 34.22 15.29
C LEU A 15 -1.74 33.32 16.25
N TYR A 16 -1.82 33.58 17.55
CA TYR A 16 -1.17 32.74 18.57
C TYR A 16 -1.72 31.33 18.58
N GLU A 17 -3.05 31.16 18.56
CA GLU A 17 -3.71 29.85 18.50
C GLU A 17 -3.38 29.09 17.22
N SER A 18 -3.13 29.77 16.09
CA SER A 18 -2.73 29.15 14.83
C SER A 18 -1.26 28.75 14.76
N MET A 19 -0.43 29.18 15.73
CA MET A 19 0.99 28.82 15.72
C MET A 19 1.19 27.33 16.01
N GLY A 20 1.99 26.66 15.18
CA GLY A 20 2.22 25.22 15.25
C GLY A 20 2.71 24.71 16.62
N PHE A 21 3.52 25.48 17.34
CA PHE A 21 4.00 25.08 18.67
C PHE A 21 2.88 25.09 19.75
N VAL A 22 1.77 25.77 19.51
CA VAL A 22 0.57 25.75 20.37
C VAL A 22 -0.30 24.53 20.06
N GLN A 23 -0.39 24.16 18.78
CA GLN A 23 -1.21 23.04 18.30
C GLN A 23 -0.51 21.68 18.40
N GLY A 24 0.83 21.67 18.58
CA GLY A 24 1.64 20.46 18.51
C GLY A 24 1.44 19.52 19.70
N ASN A 25 1.33 18.23 19.42
CA ASN A 25 1.42 17.16 20.41
C ASN A 25 2.81 16.48 20.38
N TRP A 26 3.11 15.61 21.34
CA TRP A 26 4.40 14.95 21.42
C TRP A 26 4.67 14.01 20.23
N GLN A 27 3.62 13.43 19.66
CA GLN A 27 3.72 12.54 18.50
C GLN A 27 4.25 13.28 17.27
N ASN A 28 3.82 14.54 17.05
CA ASN A 28 4.34 15.36 15.96
C ASN A 28 5.86 15.50 16.04
N TYR A 29 6.41 15.80 17.23
CA TYR A 29 7.85 15.98 17.41
C TYR A 29 8.63 14.69 17.23
N VAL A 30 8.10 13.54 17.69
CA VAL A 30 8.69 12.23 17.43
C VAL A 30 8.71 11.92 15.94
N MET A 31 7.62 12.17 15.22
CA MET A 31 7.55 11.94 13.79
C MET A 31 8.46 12.88 12.99
N LEU A 32 8.62 14.14 13.42
CA LEU A 32 9.63 15.03 12.86
C LEU A 32 11.04 14.46 13.03
N LEU A 33 11.37 13.92 14.20
CA LEU A 33 12.67 13.26 14.43
C LEU A 33 12.84 12.04 13.51
N ILE A 34 11.81 11.17 13.40
CA ILE A 34 11.82 10.00 12.51
C ILE A 34 12.03 10.45 11.06
N SER A 35 11.32 11.49 10.61
CA SER A 35 11.46 12.02 9.25
C SER A 35 12.88 12.53 8.98
N PHE A 36 13.53 13.21 9.94
CA PHE A 36 14.93 13.62 9.83
C PHE A 36 15.87 12.42 9.73
N VAL A 37 15.65 11.37 10.50
CA VAL A 37 16.44 10.12 10.41
C VAL A 37 16.29 9.49 9.04
N LEU A 38 15.05 9.38 8.52
CA LEU A 38 14.82 8.83 7.18
C LEU A 38 15.45 9.69 6.08
N MET A 39 15.35 11.03 6.17
CA MET A 39 16.05 11.93 5.24
C MET A 39 17.57 11.77 5.31
N PHE A 40 18.14 11.64 6.51
CA PHE A 40 19.56 11.36 6.69
C PHE A 40 19.97 10.03 6.02
N LEU A 41 19.18 8.97 6.19
CA LEU A 41 19.43 7.69 5.54
C LEU A 41 19.37 7.80 4.02
N ALA A 42 18.40 8.54 3.49
CA ALA A 42 18.27 8.78 2.04
C ALA A 42 19.45 9.59 1.48
N VAL A 43 19.80 10.73 2.11
CA VAL A 43 20.77 11.69 1.57
C VAL A 43 22.21 11.25 1.84
N VAL A 44 22.53 10.88 3.09
CA VAL A 44 23.91 10.58 3.51
C VAL A 44 24.28 9.12 3.26
N LYS A 45 23.40 8.20 3.61
CA LYS A 45 23.63 6.77 3.41
C LYS A 45 23.23 6.29 2.02
N LYS A 46 22.54 7.12 1.23
CA LYS A 46 22.06 6.82 -0.13
C LYS A 46 21.15 5.59 -0.18
N PHE A 47 20.36 5.37 0.87
CA PHE A 47 19.40 4.29 0.97
C PHE A 47 18.16 4.66 0.16
N GLU A 48 17.98 4.03 -1.01
CA GLU A 48 16.86 4.22 -1.94
C GLU A 48 16.38 5.70 -2.03
N PRO A 49 17.30 6.64 -2.39
CA PRO A 49 17.04 8.07 -2.23
C PRO A 49 15.90 8.59 -3.09
N MET A 50 15.58 7.92 -4.19
CA MET A 50 14.53 8.37 -5.12
C MET A 50 13.13 8.31 -4.51
N LEU A 51 12.85 7.33 -3.66
CA LEU A 51 11.54 7.16 -3.00
C LEU A 51 11.58 7.54 -1.53
N LEU A 52 12.62 7.14 -0.80
CA LEU A 52 12.70 7.39 0.63
C LEU A 52 12.74 8.88 0.96
N LEU A 53 13.41 9.70 0.14
CA LEU A 53 13.50 11.14 0.38
C LEU A 53 12.15 11.86 0.22
N PRO A 54 11.38 11.67 -0.87
CA PRO A 54 10.03 12.23 -0.98
C PRO A 54 9.07 11.74 0.11
N ILE A 55 9.12 10.46 0.50
CA ILE A 55 8.29 9.91 1.58
C ILE A 55 8.63 10.58 2.91
N ALA A 56 9.94 10.64 3.26
CA ALA A 56 10.39 11.26 4.49
C ALA A 56 10.05 12.76 4.55
N PHE A 57 10.11 13.44 3.39
CA PHE A 57 9.73 14.85 3.31
C PHE A 57 8.21 15.05 3.42
N GLY A 58 7.40 14.19 2.81
CA GLY A 58 5.95 14.18 2.99
C GLY A 58 5.55 13.95 4.45
N MET A 59 6.20 12.99 5.13
CA MET A 59 6.06 12.73 6.55
C MET A 59 6.47 13.96 7.40
N PHE A 60 7.58 14.60 7.04
CA PHE A 60 8.01 15.83 7.68
C PHE A 60 6.95 16.93 7.60
N LEU A 61 6.43 17.19 6.39
CA LEU A 61 5.45 18.24 6.15
C LEU A 61 4.16 18.05 6.95
N ILE A 62 3.59 16.84 6.96
CA ILE A 62 2.30 16.59 7.63
C ILE A 62 2.41 16.61 9.15
N ASN A 63 3.58 16.32 9.70
CA ASN A 63 3.82 16.33 11.14
C ASN A 63 4.34 17.68 11.66
N ILE A 64 4.48 18.70 10.80
CA ILE A 64 4.62 20.08 11.29
C ILE A 64 3.29 20.46 11.95
N PRO A 65 3.27 20.78 13.24
CA PRO A 65 2.03 21.07 13.93
C PRO A 65 1.26 22.22 13.24
N GLY A 66 -0.03 22.04 13.02
CA GLY A 66 -0.89 22.99 12.31
C GLY A 66 -0.79 22.98 10.78
N ALA A 67 0.18 22.29 10.18
CA ALA A 67 0.33 22.23 8.73
C ALA A 67 -0.71 21.34 8.02
N GLU A 68 -1.31 20.40 8.74
CA GLU A 68 -2.28 19.46 8.19
C GLU A 68 -3.48 20.16 7.55
N ALA A 69 -4.09 21.11 8.26
CA ALA A 69 -5.25 21.85 7.79
C ALA A 69 -4.98 22.64 6.48
N VAL A 70 -3.72 23.06 6.26
CA VAL A 70 -3.31 23.78 5.06
C VAL A 70 -2.95 22.83 3.91
N LEU A 71 -2.21 21.77 4.22
CA LEU A 71 -1.63 20.87 3.21
C LEU A 71 -2.60 19.78 2.76
N TRP A 72 -3.37 19.26 3.70
CA TRP A 72 -4.37 18.22 3.43
C TRP A 72 -5.76 18.82 3.19
N GLY A 73 -6.13 19.79 3.98
CA GLY A 73 -7.42 20.46 3.98
C GLY A 73 -8.05 20.45 5.37
N LYS A 74 -9.09 21.26 5.54
CA LYS A 74 -9.87 21.27 6.77
C LYS A 74 -10.79 20.06 6.75
N TYR A 75 -10.68 19.27 7.80
CA TYR A 75 -11.66 18.25 8.09
C TYR A 75 -12.86 18.92 8.74
N GLU A 76 -14.02 18.80 8.12
CA GLU A 76 -15.26 18.93 8.88
C GLU A 76 -15.40 17.65 9.69
N THR A 77 -15.20 17.74 11.00
CA THR A 77 -15.53 16.61 11.87
C THR A 77 -16.99 16.23 11.65
N PRO A 78 -17.37 14.95 11.77
CA PRO A 78 -18.78 14.52 11.71
C PRO A 78 -19.69 15.25 12.71
N ALA A 79 -19.14 15.97 13.69
CA ALA A 79 -19.87 16.86 14.59
C ALA A 79 -20.31 18.18 13.92
N GLU A 80 -19.77 18.55 12.77
CA GLU A 80 -20.18 19.71 11.97
C GLU A 80 -21.11 19.31 10.81
N LEU A 81 -21.12 18.04 10.37
CA LEU A 81 -22.29 17.40 9.78
C LEU A 81 -23.23 17.05 10.96
N SER A 82 -23.67 18.10 11.67
CA SER A 82 -24.54 17.91 12.80
C SER A 82 -25.81 17.20 12.31
N LEU A 83 -26.07 16.03 12.91
CA LEU A 83 -27.42 15.50 12.94
C LEU A 83 -28.31 16.69 13.26
N GLY A 84 -29.18 17.11 12.34
CA GLY A 84 -30.04 18.23 12.60
C GLY A 84 -30.49 18.97 11.35
N VAL A 85 -31.38 19.91 11.58
CA VAL A 85 -31.94 20.75 10.53
C VAL A 85 -31.01 21.94 10.29
N ASN A 86 -30.40 22.00 9.11
CA ASN A 86 -29.67 23.16 8.65
C ASN A 86 -30.39 23.77 7.45
N GLY A 87 -31.16 24.84 7.71
CA GLY A 87 -32.00 25.47 6.70
C GLY A 87 -33.15 24.57 6.23
N SER A 88 -33.12 24.14 4.96
CA SER A 88 -34.14 23.28 4.34
C SER A 88 -33.75 21.78 4.28
N VAL A 89 -32.70 21.39 4.99
CA VAL A 89 -32.16 20.02 4.97
C VAL A 89 -32.04 19.47 6.37
N GLU A 90 -32.44 18.22 6.58
CA GLU A 90 -32.23 17.47 7.81
C GLU A 90 -31.31 16.28 7.56
N ASN A 91 -30.26 16.12 8.36
CA ASN A 91 -29.35 14.99 8.31
C ASN A 91 -29.68 13.98 9.40
N VAL A 92 -29.84 12.71 9.02
CA VAL A 92 -30.07 11.58 9.90
C VAL A 92 -28.89 10.62 9.81
N GLY A 93 -28.29 10.26 10.93
CA GLY A 93 -27.21 9.29 10.99
C GLY A 93 -27.73 7.86 10.76
N VAL A 94 -27.03 7.11 9.92
CA VAL A 94 -27.25 5.68 9.72
C VAL A 94 -26.15 4.93 10.46
N TYR A 95 -26.53 4.08 11.39
CA TYR A 95 -25.61 3.29 12.21
C TYR A 95 -25.80 1.81 11.93
N SER A 96 -24.71 1.08 11.78
CA SER A 96 -24.71 -0.37 11.60
C SER A 96 -24.35 -1.09 12.90
N LEU A 97 -25.03 -2.18 13.19
CA LEU A 97 -24.68 -3.08 14.29
C LEU A 97 -23.33 -3.72 13.98
N ILE A 98 -22.38 -3.63 14.90
CA ILE A 98 -21.01 -4.17 14.72
C ILE A 98 -21.09 -5.68 14.47
N GLY A 99 -20.59 -6.13 13.31
CA GLY A 99 -20.66 -7.54 12.90
C GLY A 99 -21.95 -7.99 12.23
N SER A 100 -22.86 -7.06 11.87
CA SER A 100 -24.12 -7.35 11.19
C SER A 100 -24.42 -6.32 10.10
N SER A 101 -25.28 -6.67 9.15
CA SER A 101 -25.82 -5.75 8.15
C SER A 101 -27.06 -4.98 8.63
N GLU A 102 -27.44 -5.14 9.89
CA GLU A 102 -28.60 -4.45 10.47
C GLU A 102 -28.30 -2.97 10.64
N GLN A 103 -29.14 -2.10 10.10
CA GLN A 103 -29.00 -0.64 10.15
C GLN A 103 -30.10 0.00 10.97
N ILE A 104 -29.75 1.01 11.73
CA ILE A 104 -30.66 1.87 12.48
C ILE A 104 -30.41 3.32 12.15
N TYR A 105 -31.39 4.19 12.44
CA TYR A 105 -31.39 5.60 12.06
C TYR A 105 -31.49 6.47 13.30
N VAL A 106 -30.67 7.51 13.41
CA VAL A 106 -30.61 8.43 14.57
C VAL A 106 -30.70 9.88 14.10
N ARG A 107 -31.65 10.65 14.64
CA ARG A 107 -31.79 12.10 14.40
C ARG A 107 -31.07 12.90 15.49
N ALA A 108 -30.68 14.15 15.21
CA ALA A 108 -29.89 15.00 16.11
C ALA A 108 -30.56 15.32 17.45
N ASP A 109 -31.87 15.45 17.46
CA ASP A 109 -32.63 15.94 18.62
C ASP A 109 -32.81 14.88 19.71
N TYR A 110 -32.18 13.72 19.59
CA TYR A 110 -32.52 12.52 20.34
C TYR A 110 -31.47 12.04 21.34
N TYR A 111 -30.49 12.88 21.66
CA TYR A 111 -29.62 12.65 22.79
C TYR A 111 -30.09 13.48 23.98
N VAL A 112 -30.80 12.89 24.90
CA VAL A 112 -31.27 13.53 26.12
C VAL A 112 -30.80 12.71 27.32
N GLU A 113 -30.09 13.31 28.25
CA GLU A 113 -29.68 12.74 29.54
C GLU A 113 -29.04 11.33 29.46
N GLY A 114 -28.17 11.08 28.50
CA GLY A 114 -27.45 9.79 28.34
C GLY A 114 -28.30 8.68 27.67
N ILE A 115 -29.45 9.02 27.09
CA ILE A 115 -30.30 8.11 26.32
C ILE A 115 -30.30 8.52 24.87
N ILE A 116 -30.10 7.55 23.95
CA ILE A 116 -30.21 7.75 22.50
C ILE A 116 -31.55 7.19 22.04
N THR A 117 -32.30 8.02 21.29
CA THR A 117 -33.51 7.60 20.58
C THR A 117 -33.16 7.27 19.14
N TYR A 118 -33.55 6.11 18.66
CA TYR A 118 -33.25 5.61 17.33
C TYR A 118 -34.45 4.97 16.65
N TYR A 119 -34.39 4.79 15.34
CA TYR A 119 -35.40 4.13 14.52
C TYR A 119 -34.80 2.84 13.96
N LYS A 120 -35.52 1.74 14.10
CA LYS A 120 -35.08 0.38 13.72
C LYS A 120 -35.06 0.16 12.21
N SER A 121 -35.86 0.91 11.48
CA SER A 121 -35.94 0.82 10.02
C SER A 121 -36.23 2.19 9.40
N PHE A 122 -35.98 2.31 8.08
CA PHE A 122 -36.34 3.49 7.33
C PHE A 122 -37.85 3.80 7.36
N ALA A 123 -38.68 2.76 7.37
CA ALA A 123 -40.14 2.91 7.53
C ALA A 123 -40.52 3.47 8.91
N ASP A 124 -39.83 3.05 9.98
CA ASP A 124 -40.04 3.58 11.31
C ASP A 124 -39.62 5.05 11.41
N LEU A 125 -38.54 5.43 10.76
CA LEU A 125 -38.10 6.82 10.65
C LEU A 125 -39.15 7.69 9.96
N GLN A 126 -39.75 7.23 8.86
CA GLN A 126 -40.82 7.93 8.13
C GLN A 126 -42.11 8.03 8.93
N ASN A 127 -42.42 7.02 9.72
CA ASN A 127 -43.63 6.95 10.52
C ASN A 127 -43.48 7.51 11.95
N GLY A 128 -42.25 7.94 12.33
CA GLY A 128 -41.97 8.48 13.66
C GLY A 128 -42.01 7.44 14.79
N ILE A 129 -41.82 6.15 14.49
CA ILE A 129 -41.84 5.05 15.48
C ILE A 129 -40.40 4.84 16.00
N SER A 130 -40.11 5.39 17.18
CA SER A 130 -38.79 5.36 17.79
C SER A 130 -38.62 4.32 18.88
N ALA A 131 -37.39 3.92 19.16
CA ALA A 131 -36.96 3.14 20.31
C ALA A 131 -35.84 3.89 21.05
N THR A 132 -35.55 3.54 22.29
CA THR A 132 -34.54 4.19 23.12
C THR A 132 -33.56 3.18 23.71
N MET A 133 -32.28 3.58 23.87
CA MET A 133 -31.29 2.81 24.63
C MET A 133 -30.24 3.73 25.29
N PRO A 134 -29.52 3.27 26.35
CA PRO A 134 -28.45 4.01 26.95
C PRO A 134 -27.32 4.30 25.95
N ALA A 135 -26.74 5.50 25.96
CA ALA A 135 -25.67 5.92 25.05
C ALA A 135 -24.41 5.03 25.13
N GLU A 136 -24.05 4.58 26.36
CA GLU A 136 -22.92 3.65 26.54
C GLU A 136 -23.14 2.33 25.80
N GLN A 137 -24.37 1.78 25.88
CA GLN A 137 -24.74 0.55 25.19
C GLN A 137 -24.78 0.79 23.67
N PHE A 138 -25.31 1.92 23.23
CA PHE A 138 -25.37 2.28 21.82
C PHE A 138 -23.97 2.33 21.20
N ASN A 139 -23.05 3.06 21.80
CA ASN A 139 -21.67 3.24 21.32
C ASN A 139 -20.85 1.92 21.32
N THR A 140 -21.29 0.92 22.11
CA THR A 140 -20.65 -0.41 22.12
C THR A 140 -21.19 -1.31 21.01
N LEU A 141 -22.44 -1.14 20.59
CA LEU A 141 -23.13 -2.02 19.67
C LEU A 141 -23.15 -1.49 18.23
N TYR A 142 -23.16 -0.18 18.05
CA TYR A 142 -23.38 0.44 16.75
C TYR A 142 -22.25 1.38 16.35
N SER A 143 -21.87 1.33 15.07
CA SER A 143 -20.94 2.26 14.46
C SER A 143 -21.62 3.08 13.36
N LEU A 144 -21.24 4.34 13.22
CA LEU A 144 -21.76 5.21 12.16
C LEU A 144 -21.35 4.67 10.80
N SER A 145 -22.34 4.36 9.94
CA SER A 145 -22.11 3.84 8.59
C SER A 145 -22.43 4.85 7.49
N GLY A 146 -23.12 5.94 7.81
CA GLY A 146 -23.43 6.99 6.84
C GLY A 146 -24.51 7.94 7.31
N TYR A 147 -25.01 8.80 6.42
CA TYR A 147 -26.07 9.76 6.67
C TYR A 147 -27.13 9.69 5.57
N ILE A 148 -28.39 9.92 5.94
CA ILE A 148 -29.48 10.20 5.00
C ILE A 148 -29.80 11.67 5.08
N GLN A 149 -29.95 12.31 3.91
CA GLN A 149 -30.33 13.69 3.82
C GLN A 149 -31.79 13.80 3.38
N GLY A 150 -32.60 14.50 4.16
CA GLY A 150 -33.99 14.82 3.85
C GLY A 150 -34.17 16.29 3.56
N THR A 151 -35.17 16.63 2.74
CA THR A 151 -35.60 18.03 2.52
C THR A 151 -36.70 18.39 3.52
N VAL A 152 -36.54 19.53 4.21
CA VAL A 152 -37.55 20.05 5.14
C VAL A 152 -38.50 20.98 4.38
N VAL A 153 -39.77 20.62 4.31
CA VAL A 153 -40.85 21.44 3.72
C VAL A 153 -41.92 21.64 4.81
N ASP A 154 -42.25 22.89 5.09
CA ASP A 154 -43.23 23.29 6.14
C ASP A 154 -42.95 22.67 7.53
N GLY A 155 -41.65 22.54 7.87
CA GLY A 155 -41.21 21.97 9.15
C GLY A 155 -41.28 20.44 9.24
N VAL A 156 -41.61 19.74 8.16
CA VAL A 156 -41.66 18.29 8.09
C VAL A 156 -40.52 17.78 7.18
N ALA A 157 -39.70 16.87 7.70
CA ALA A 157 -38.63 16.26 6.93
C ALA A 157 -39.15 15.16 6.01
N HIS A 158 -38.87 15.27 4.72
CA HIS A 158 -39.18 14.27 3.71
C HIS A 158 -37.89 13.56 3.29
N PHE A 159 -37.76 12.29 3.60
CA PHE A 159 -36.63 11.45 3.23
C PHE A 159 -36.98 10.63 1.97
N THR A 160 -36.14 10.71 0.96
CA THR A 160 -36.23 9.82 -0.21
C THR A 160 -35.34 8.59 0.01
N SER A 161 -35.85 7.41 -0.36
CA SER A 161 -35.08 6.16 -0.26
C SER A 161 -33.86 6.20 -1.18
N GLY A 162 -32.72 6.36 -0.61
CA GLY A 162 -31.43 6.40 -1.28
C GLY A 162 -30.44 6.79 -0.20
N ALA A 163 -30.02 5.81 0.64
CA ALA A 163 -28.92 6.05 1.55
C ALA A 163 -27.71 6.46 0.71
N LEU A 164 -27.26 7.69 0.86
CA LEU A 164 -25.88 8.01 0.58
C LEU A 164 -25.09 7.21 1.61
N VAL A 165 -24.71 5.99 1.25
CA VAL A 165 -23.68 5.25 1.97
C VAL A 165 -22.44 6.07 1.82
N ILE A 166 -22.07 6.83 2.84
CA ILE A 166 -20.73 7.35 2.98
C ILE A 166 -19.93 6.14 3.42
N ASP A 167 -19.45 5.43 2.42
CA ASP A 167 -18.48 4.37 2.58
C ASP A 167 -17.29 4.97 3.32
N HIS A 168 -17.04 4.49 4.54
CA HIS A 168 -15.99 4.91 5.47
C HIS A 168 -15.87 6.43 5.61
N ALA A 169 -16.08 6.96 6.81
CA ALA A 169 -15.88 8.34 7.21
C ALA A 169 -14.92 9.12 6.27
N TYR A 170 -15.40 9.46 5.07
CA TYR A 170 -14.83 10.56 4.33
C TYR A 170 -15.12 11.78 5.22
N GLU A 171 -14.16 12.07 6.08
CA GLU A 171 -14.03 13.40 6.63
C GLU A 171 -14.25 14.33 5.44
N ALA A 172 -15.38 15.02 5.41
CA ALA A 172 -15.69 15.91 4.30
C ALA A 172 -14.64 17.01 4.31
N VAL A 173 -13.60 16.84 3.53
CA VAL A 173 -12.54 17.83 3.36
C VAL A 173 -13.14 18.95 2.52
N THR A 174 -13.57 20.02 3.19
CA THR A 174 -14.23 21.18 2.54
C THR A 174 -13.25 22.00 1.73
N ASP A 175 -12.06 22.26 2.26
CA ASP A 175 -10.97 22.98 1.58
C ASP A 175 -9.81 22.02 1.30
N ARG A 176 -9.87 21.32 0.19
CA ARG A 176 -8.87 20.29 -0.18
C ARG A 176 -7.52 20.91 -0.48
N GLY A 177 -6.49 20.56 0.30
CA GLY A 177 -5.12 21.00 0.09
C GLY A 177 -4.36 20.18 -0.96
N LEU A 178 -3.13 20.62 -1.25
CA LEU A 178 -2.26 19.99 -2.26
C LEU A 178 -2.06 18.48 -2.01
N LEU A 179 -1.82 18.08 -0.76
CA LEU A 179 -1.51 16.69 -0.43
C LEU A 179 -2.73 15.77 -0.63
N TRP A 180 -3.94 16.29 -0.44
CA TRP A 180 -5.17 15.55 -0.74
C TRP A 180 -5.25 15.20 -2.24
N TYR A 181 -4.98 16.17 -3.12
CA TYR A 181 -4.99 15.93 -4.57
C TYR A 181 -3.88 14.99 -5.01
N LEU A 182 -2.70 15.06 -4.42
CA LEU A 182 -1.63 14.11 -4.71
C LEU A 182 -1.98 12.70 -4.22
N TYR A 183 -2.62 12.59 -3.03
CA TYR A 183 -3.03 11.30 -2.50
C TYR A 183 -4.14 10.63 -3.33
N PHE A 184 -4.94 11.38 -4.05
CA PHE A 184 -5.95 10.83 -4.96
C PHE A 184 -5.36 9.82 -5.97
N GLY A 185 -4.14 10.05 -6.45
CA GLY A 185 -3.46 9.10 -7.33
C GLY A 185 -3.02 7.80 -6.63
N VAL A 186 -2.87 7.82 -5.29
CA VAL A 186 -2.67 6.62 -4.44
C VAL A 186 -3.99 5.91 -4.23
N ASP A 187 -5.00 6.64 -3.78
CA ASP A 187 -6.35 6.14 -3.48
C ASP A 187 -7.02 5.47 -4.70
N LYS A 188 -6.93 6.12 -5.86
CA LYS A 188 -7.48 5.57 -7.13
C LYS A 188 -6.52 4.62 -7.84
N VAL A 189 -5.43 4.22 -7.18
CA VAL A 189 -4.45 3.25 -7.71
C VAL A 189 -3.89 3.65 -9.09
N ILE A 190 -3.66 4.95 -9.31
CA ILE A 190 -3.12 5.48 -10.58
C ILE A 190 -1.59 5.33 -10.62
N TYR A 191 -0.91 5.67 -9.54
CA TYR A 191 0.55 5.73 -9.50
C TYR A 191 1.24 4.36 -9.63
N PRO A 192 0.82 3.28 -8.93
CA PRO A 192 1.51 2.00 -9.00
C PRO A 192 1.60 1.43 -10.43
N PRO A 193 0.54 1.37 -11.23
CA PRO A 193 0.63 0.93 -12.63
C PRO A 193 1.55 1.82 -13.49
N LEU A 194 1.55 3.13 -13.28
CA LEU A 194 2.43 4.05 -14.03
C LEU A 194 3.91 3.87 -13.65
N ILE A 195 4.21 3.54 -12.41
CA ILE A 195 5.57 3.15 -12.00
C ILE A 195 5.96 1.84 -12.69
N PHE A 196 5.05 0.85 -12.75
CA PHE A 196 5.31 -0.41 -13.46
C PHE A 196 5.59 -0.21 -14.95
N LEU A 197 4.93 0.76 -15.60
CA LEU A 197 5.28 1.16 -16.97
C LEU A 197 6.74 1.60 -17.08
N GLY A 198 7.19 2.45 -16.17
CA GLY A 198 8.59 2.90 -16.12
C GLY A 198 9.56 1.77 -15.83
N ILE A 199 9.26 0.91 -14.85
CA ILE A 199 10.06 -0.28 -14.52
C ILE A 199 10.17 -1.21 -15.73
N GLY A 200 9.05 -1.46 -16.45
CA GLY A 200 9.05 -2.28 -17.65
C GLY A 200 9.95 -1.72 -18.77
N ALA A 201 9.89 -0.42 -18.97
CA ALA A 201 10.74 0.26 -19.94
C ALA A 201 12.24 0.24 -19.58
N MET A 202 12.58 0.19 -18.28
CA MET A 202 13.96 0.06 -17.80
C MET A 202 14.46 -1.39 -17.83
N THR A 203 13.58 -2.36 -17.63
CA THR A 203 13.93 -3.76 -17.39
C THR A 203 14.33 -4.47 -18.68
N ASP A 204 15.37 -5.31 -18.60
CA ASP A 204 15.73 -6.28 -19.65
C ASP A 204 15.22 -7.67 -19.26
N PHE A 205 14.22 -8.17 -19.99
CA PHE A 205 13.67 -9.51 -19.82
C PHE A 205 14.48 -10.59 -20.54
N GLY A 206 15.49 -10.21 -21.33
CA GLY A 206 16.37 -11.14 -22.04
C GLY A 206 16.93 -12.27 -21.18
N PRO A 207 17.48 -12.00 -19.97
CA PRO A 207 17.98 -13.05 -19.08
C PRO A 207 16.90 -14.07 -18.66
N LEU A 208 15.67 -13.62 -18.42
CA LEU A 208 14.53 -14.49 -18.10
C LEU A 208 14.11 -15.34 -19.29
N ILE A 209 14.01 -14.74 -20.47
CA ILE A 209 13.67 -15.42 -21.74
C ILE A 209 14.75 -16.45 -22.09
N ALA A 210 16.03 -16.09 -21.89
CA ALA A 210 17.16 -16.98 -22.12
C ALA A 210 17.16 -18.22 -21.19
N ASN A 211 16.73 -18.05 -19.94
CA ASN A 211 16.66 -19.11 -18.95
C ASN A 211 15.32 -19.08 -18.17
N PRO A 212 14.21 -19.57 -18.74
CA PRO A 212 12.90 -19.53 -18.08
C PRO A 212 12.85 -20.29 -16.75
N LYS A 213 13.76 -21.24 -16.51
CA LYS A 213 13.84 -21.97 -15.22
C LYS A 213 14.11 -21.03 -14.04
N SER A 214 14.65 -19.85 -14.29
CA SER A 214 14.85 -18.81 -13.26
C SER A 214 13.53 -18.29 -12.67
N MET A 215 12.38 -18.50 -13.34
CA MET A 215 11.05 -18.20 -12.77
C MET A 215 10.78 -18.99 -11.48
N LEU A 216 11.29 -20.22 -11.37
CA LEU A 216 11.14 -21.00 -10.15
C LEU A 216 11.81 -20.35 -8.94
N ILE A 217 12.91 -19.64 -9.15
CA ILE A 217 13.61 -18.91 -8.10
C ILE A 217 12.77 -17.70 -7.65
N GLY A 218 12.21 -16.96 -8.61
CA GLY A 218 11.28 -15.87 -8.31
C GLY A 218 10.05 -16.36 -7.54
N ALA A 219 9.46 -17.50 -7.97
CA ALA A 219 8.35 -18.14 -7.26
C ALA A 219 8.75 -18.56 -5.82
N GLY A 220 9.99 -19.07 -5.63
CA GLY A 220 10.51 -19.40 -4.31
C GLY A 220 10.60 -18.19 -3.37
N ALA A 221 10.91 -17.02 -3.91
CA ALA A 221 10.95 -15.79 -3.13
C ALA A 221 9.54 -15.32 -2.69
N GLN A 222 8.47 -15.70 -3.39
CA GLN A 222 7.09 -15.39 -2.98
C GLN A 222 6.66 -16.14 -1.69
N LEU A 223 7.44 -17.09 -1.17
CA LEU A 223 7.20 -17.67 0.15
C LEU A 223 7.13 -16.60 1.24
N GLY A 224 7.82 -15.47 1.08
CA GLY A 224 7.71 -14.32 1.97
C GLY A 224 6.29 -13.78 2.07
N VAL A 225 5.54 -13.72 0.96
CA VAL A 225 4.14 -13.26 0.92
C VAL A 225 3.25 -14.20 1.74
N PHE A 226 3.34 -15.50 1.52
CA PHE A 226 2.52 -16.48 2.24
C PHE A 226 2.81 -16.50 3.74
N VAL A 227 4.09 -16.42 4.13
CA VAL A 227 4.45 -16.40 5.55
C VAL A 227 4.00 -15.11 6.23
N ALA A 228 4.09 -13.96 5.55
CA ALA A 228 3.58 -12.70 6.08
C ALA A 228 2.06 -12.76 6.32
N PHE A 229 1.30 -13.35 5.37
CA PHE A 229 -0.14 -13.57 5.53
C PHE A 229 -0.46 -14.39 6.78
N ILE A 230 0.23 -15.54 6.93
CA ILE A 230 0.04 -16.42 8.08
C ILE A 230 0.38 -15.69 9.38
N LEU A 231 1.52 -15.00 9.46
CA LEU A 231 1.92 -14.28 10.66
C LEU A 231 0.95 -13.16 11.03
N ALA A 232 0.50 -12.37 10.06
CA ALA A 232 -0.49 -11.31 10.28
C ALA A 232 -1.83 -11.87 10.78
N SER A 233 -2.26 -13.01 10.20
CA SER A 233 -3.47 -13.71 10.65
C SER A 233 -3.35 -14.26 12.08
N PHE A 234 -2.18 -14.80 12.46
CA PHE A 234 -1.93 -15.25 13.84
C PHE A 234 -1.93 -14.12 14.87
N LEU A 235 -1.57 -12.90 14.49
CA LEU A 235 -1.66 -11.72 15.36
C LEU A 235 -3.10 -11.19 15.51
N GLY A 236 -4.08 -11.82 14.85
CA GLY A 236 -5.48 -11.45 14.97
C GLY A 236 -5.89 -10.27 14.11
N LEU A 237 -5.07 -9.85 13.14
CA LEU A 237 -5.43 -8.82 12.18
C LEU A 237 -6.54 -9.33 11.24
N SER A 238 -7.37 -8.41 10.76
CA SER A 238 -8.43 -8.77 9.80
C SER A 238 -7.85 -9.43 8.55
N VAL A 239 -8.62 -10.30 7.91
CA VAL A 239 -8.18 -11.04 6.71
C VAL A 239 -7.72 -10.09 5.60
N ALA A 240 -8.44 -8.97 5.40
CA ALA A 240 -8.08 -7.95 4.43
C ALA A 240 -6.75 -7.24 4.80
N ALA A 241 -6.55 -6.90 6.08
CA ALA A 241 -5.30 -6.33 6.58
C ALA A 241 -4.14 -7.33 6.45
N ALA A 242 -4.36 -8.60 6.83
CA ALA A 242 -3.36 -9.66 6.68
C ALA A 242 -2.93 -9.85 5.22
N ALA A 243 -3.88 -9.83 4.28
CA ALA A 243 -3.60 -9.90 2.85
C ALA A 243 -2.84 -8.66 2.34
N ALA A 244 -3.18 -7.46 2.84
CA ALA A 244 -2.46 -6.24 2.52
C ALA A 244 -1.01 -6.24 3.06
N ILE A 245 -0.79 -6.76 4.27
CA ILE A 245 0.54 -6.90 4.87
C ILE A 245 1.36 -7.97 4.15
N ALA A 246 0.73 -9.04 3.72
CA ALA A 246 1.38 -10.17 3.05
C ALA A 246 2.24 -9.74 1.87
N ILE A 247 1.76 -8.79 1.07
CA ILE A 247 2.45 -8.37 -0.17
C ILE A 247 3.83 -7.73 0.09
N ILE A 248 4.10 -7.23 1.31
CA ILE A 248 5.41 -6.71 1.70
C ILE A 248 6.50 -7.77 1.48
N GLY A 249 6.16 -9.05 1.69
CA GLY A 249 7.08 -10.18 1.48
C GLY A 249 7.58 -10.33 0.04
N GLY A 250 6.88 -9.76 -0.95
CA GLY A 250 7.32 -9.67 -2.34
C GLY A 250 8.44 -8.66 -2.57
N ALA A 251 8.69 -7.75 -1.62
CA ALA A 251 9.65 -6.64 -1.70
C ALA A 251 9.41 -5.73 -2.92
N ASP A 252 8.14 -5.38 -3.15
CA ASP A 252 7.69 -4.58 -4.29
C ASP A 252 6.80 -3.43 -3.77
N GLY A 253 7.37 -2.24 -3.69
CA GLY A 253 6.70 -1.07 -3.12
C GLY A 253 5.42 -0.66 -3.85
N PRO A 254 5.43 -0.46 -5.17
CA PRO A 254 4.23 -0.12 -5.92
C PRO A 254 3.12 -1.16 -5.81
N THR A 255 3.47 -2.44 -5.86
CA THR A 255 2.52 -3.55 -5.65
C THR A 255 1.93 -3.53 -4.25
N ALA A 256 2.76 -3.27 -3.23
CA ALA A 256 2.30 -3.15 -1.85
C ALA A 256 1.28 -2.02 -1.69
N ILE A 257 1.53 -0.85 -2.27
CA ILE A 257 0.59 0.26 -2.24
C ILE A 257 -0.73 -0.11 -2.93
N MET A 258 -0.68 -0.73 -4.12
CA MET A 258 -1.88 -1.11 -4.86
C MET A 258 -2.78 -2.06 -4.07
N VAL A 259 -2.21 -3.12 -3.53
CA VAL A 259 -2.97 -4.13 -2.76
C VAL A 259 -3.56 -3.50 -1.50
N THR A 260 -2.74 -2.73 -0.79
CA THR A 260 -3.16 -2.09 0.46
C THR A 260 -4.24 -1.03 0.24
N SER A 261 -4.14 -0.20 -0.80
CA SER A 261 -5.17 0.79 -1.12
C SER A 261 -6.53 0.16 -1.41
N LYS A 262 -6.55 -1.09 -1.90
CA LYS A 262 -7.79 -1.81 -2.21
C LYS A 262 -8.32 -2.66 -1.06
N LEU A 263 -7.45 -3.23 -0.22
CA LEU A 263 -7.86 -4.17 0.84
C LEU A 263 -7.88 -3.53 2.23
N ALA A 264 -7.00 -2.56 2.51
CA ALA A 264 -6.83 -1.99 3.85
C ALA A 264 -6.20 -0.59 3.76
N SER A 265 -6.96 0.38 3.25
CA SER A 265 -6.50 1.74 2.93
C SER A 265 -5.81 2.46 4.08
N ASP A 266 -6.23 2.19 5.33
CA ASP A 266 -5.67 2.82 6.53
C ASP A 266 -4.21 2.42 6.78
N TYR A 267 -3.79 1.25 6.31
CA TYR A 267 -2.41 0.76 6.46
C TYR A 267 -1.48 1.18 5.31
N VAL A 268 -1.96 1.90 4.28
CA VAL A 268 -1.14 2.33 3.13
C VAL A 268 0.14 3.05 3.56
N PRO A 269 0.12 4.02 4.50
CA PRO A 269 1.34 4.70 4.92
C PRO A 269 2.34 3.75 5.57
N THR A 270 1.88 2.94 6.51
CA THR A 270 2.70 1.99 7.25
C THR A 270 3.34 0.95 6.33
N ILE A 271 2.52 0.32 5.48
CA ILE A 271 2.98 -0.73 4.56
C ILE A 271 3.93 -0.15 3.50
N ALA A 272 3.66 1.03 2.97
CA ALA A 272 4.54 1.67 1.99
C ALA A 272 5.89 2.04 2.61
N ILE A 273 5.90 2.68 3.80
CA ILE A 273 7.14 3.03 4.50
C ILE A 273 7.93 1.77 4.84
N ALA A 274 7.27 0.72 5.33
CA ALA A 274 7.89 -0.56 5.60
C ALA A 274 8.54 -1.15 4.33
N ALA A 275 7.77 -1.30 3.24
CA ALA A 275 8.24 -1.88 1.98
C ALA A 275 9.46 -1.13 1.42
N TYR A 276 9.41 0.20 1.36
CA TYR A 276 10.53 0.99 0.84
C TYR A 276 11.74 1.03 1.79
N SER A 277 11.51 1.03 3.11
CA SER A 277 12.60 0.95 4.09
C SER A 277 13.35 -0.39 3.99
N TYR A 278 12.64 -1.51 3.76
CA TYR A 278 13.29 -2.82 3.59
C TYR A 278 14.07 -2.93 2.29
N MET A 279 13.58 -2.32 1.21
CA MET A 279 14.36 -2.23 -0.03
C MET A 279 15.71 -1.55 0.21
N ALA A 280 15.75 -0.51 1.06
CA ALA A 280 17.00 0.13 1.46
C ALA A 280 17.92 -0.76 2.29
N LEU A 281 17.37 -1.71 3.05
CA LEU A 281 18.11 -2.65 3.89
C LEU A 281 18.60 -3.90 3.14
N ILE A 282 18.24 -4.09 1.88
CA ILE A 282 18.62 -5.26 1.06
C ILE A 282 20.12 -5.60 1.17
N PRO A 283 21.07 -4.66 1.00
CA PRO A 283 22.49 -4.98 1.08
C PRO A 283 22.91 -5.49 2.45
N ILE A 284 22.25 -5.02 3.51
CA ILE A 284 22.57 -5.38 4.90
C ILE A 284 22.00 -6.75 5.25
N ILE A 285 20.78 -7.05 4.79
CA ILE A 285 20.07 -8.29 5.13
C ILE A 285 20.52 -9.45 4.24
N GLN A 286 20.64 -9.24 2.92
CA GLN A 286 20.90 -10.33 1.99
C GLN A 286 22.30 -10.90 2.09
N LYS A 287 23.34 -10.06 2.23
CA LYS A 287 24.73 -10.55 2.30
C LYS A 287 24.99 -11.57 3.41
N PRO A 288 24.57 -11.35 4.67
CA PRO A 288 24.68 -12.37 5.72
C PRO A 288 23.89 -13.65 5.41
N LEU A 289 22.65 -13.55 4.92
CA LEU A 289 21.82 -14.70 4.58
C LEU A 289 22.44 -15.55 3.47
N MET A 290 22.96 -14.92 2.43
CA MET A 290 23.66 -15.59 1.33
C MET A 290 24.88 -16.36 1.86
N ARG A 291 25.66 -15.74 2.76
CA ARG A 291 26.83 -16.37 3.36
C ARG A 291 26.47 -17.51 4.31
N ALA A 292 25.36 -17.40 5.04
CA ALA A 292 24.90 -18.43 5.96
C ALA A 292 24.36 -19.67 5.24
N LEU A 293 23.59 -19.46 4.15
CA LEU A 293 22.89 -20.53 3.45
C LEU A 293 23.69 -21.19 2.32
N THR A 294 24.85 -20.64 1.92
CA THR A 294 25.66 -21.18 0.84
C THR A 294 27.09 -21.47 1.29
N THR A 295 27.71 -22.46 0.69
CA THR A 295 29.12 -22.83 0.95
C THR A 295 30.06 -21.98 0.08
N LYS A 296 31.35 -21.87 0.50
CA LYS A 296 32.37 -21.17 -0.28
C LYS A 296 32.51 -21.73 -1.71
N LYS A 297 32.38 -23.08 -1.85
CA LYS A 297 32.44 -23.75 -3.16
C LYS A 297 31.25 -23.36 -4.06
N GLU A 298 30.03 -23.30 -3.49
CA GLU A 298 28.84 -22.89 -4.21
C GLU A 298 28.92 -21.44 -4.68
N ARG A 299 29.48 -20.54 -3.87
CA ARG A 299 29.64 -19.12 -4.21
C ARG A 299 30.61 -18.85 -5.36
N ALA A 300 31.61 -19.71 -5.51
CA ALA A 300 32.60 -19.63 -6.57
C ALA A 300 32.18 -20.29 -7.89
N ILE A 301 30.95 -20.84 -7.98
CA ILE A 301 30.45 -21.44 -9.22
C ILE A 301 30.30 -20.37 -10.30
N ARG A 302 31.03 -20.53 -11.42
CA ARG A 302 30.89 -19.71 -12.61
C ARG A 302 29.81 -20.28 -13.51
N MET A 303 28.80 -19.48 -13.85
CA MET A 303 27.73 -19.90 -14.74
C MET A 303 28.14 -19.73 -16.21
N LYS A 304 27.62 -20.59 -17.07
CA LYS A 304 27.83 -20.50 -18.52
C LYS A 304 27.08 -19.26 -19.06
N PRO A 305 27.62 -18.56 -20.07
CA PRO A 305 26.93 -17.43 -20.69
C PRO A 305 25.51 -17.79 -21.14
N LEU A 306 24.59 -16.86 -20.99
CA LEU A 306 23.20 -17.01 -21.44
C LEU A 306 23.16 -17.08 -22.98
N ARG A 307 22.17 -17.80 -23.53
CA ARG A 307 21.91 -17.79 -24.97
C ARG A 307 21.50 -16.38 -25.42
N GLN A 308 21.80 -16.06 -26.64
CA GLN A 308 21.26 -14.85 -27.25
C GLN A 308 19.77 -15.00 -27.51
N VAL A 309 19.00 -13.96 -27.15
CA VAL A 309 17.56 -13.89 -27.37
C VAL A 309 17.29 -13.06 -28.61
N SER A 310 16.47 -13.56 -29.51
CA SER A 310 16.11 -12.88 -30.74
C SER A 310 15.20 -11.66 -30.46
N LYS A 311 15.21 -10.67 -31.37
CA LYS A 311 14.35 -9.49 -31.25
C LYS A 311 12.85 -9.88 -31.23
N ILE A 312 12.49 -10.91 -32.00
CA ILE A 312 11.10 -11.40 -32.07
C ILE A 312 10.67 -11.98 -30.71
N GLU A 313 11.51 -12.81 -30.08
CA GLU A 313 11.22 -13.35 -28.73
C GLU A 313 11.01 -12.21 -27.72
N LYS A 314 11.85 -11.16 -27.76
CA LYS A 314 11.76 -10.00 -26.86
C LYS A 314 10.48 -9.19 -27.07
N ILE A 315 9.98 -9.07 -28.30
CA ILE A 315 8.73 -8.37 -28.61
C ILE A 315 7.50 -9.23 -28.26
N LEU A 316 7.54 -10.52 -28.55
CA LEU A 316 6.41 -11.42 -28.30
C LEU A 316 6.24 -11.72 -26.80
N PHE A 317 7.31 -11.75 -26.04
CA PHE A 317 7.27 -12.09 -24.61
C PHE A 317 6.28 -11.23 -23.81
N PRO A 318 6.34 -9.88 -23.82
CA PRO A 318 5.41 -9.06 -23.08
C PRO A 318 3.95 -9.24 -23.53
N ILE A 319 3.72 -9.47 -24.82
CA ILE A 319 2.36 -9.67 -25.36
C ILE A 319 1.79 -11.01 -24.85
N ILE A 320 2.58 -12.09 -24.95
CA ILE A 320 2.16 -13.43 -24.51
C ILE A 320 1.93 -13.45 -23.01
N VAL A 321 2.84 -12.90 -22.22
CA VAL A 321 2.69 -12.87 -20.75
C VAL A 321 1.45 -12.08 -20.35
N THR A 322 1.21 -10.91 -20.95
CA THR A 322 0.00 -10.12 -20.68
C THR A 322 -1.27 -10.90 -21.01
N LEU A 323 -1.30 -11.56 -22.17
CA LEU A 323 -2.47 -12.32 -22.61
C LEU A 323 -2.73 -13.51 -21.68
N VAL A 324 -1.72 -14.33 -21.44
CA VAL A 324 -1.86 -15.56 -20.66
C VAL A 324 -2.25 -15.24 -19.22
N VAL A 325 -1.51 -14.34 -18.57
CA VAL A 325 -1.79 -13.99 -17.16
C VAL A 325 -3.10 -13.22 -17.05
N GLY A 326 -3.40 -12.30 -17.98
CA GLY A 326 -4.63 -11.52 -17.96
C GLY A 326 -5.91 -12.37 -18.13
N ILE A 327 -5.84 -13.46 -18.90
CA ILE A 327 -6.97 -14.39 -19.02
C ILE A 327 -7.16 -15.21 -17.73
N ILE A 328 -6.05 -15.63 -17.10
CA ILE A 328 -6.11 -16.45 -15.89
C ILE A 328 -6.45 -15.61 -14.65
N LEU A 329 -5.90 -14.40 -14.55
CA LEU A 329 -5.96 -13.57 -13.38
C LEU A 329 -6.14 -12.09 -13.76
N PRO A 330 -7.35 -11.64 -14.10
CA PRO A 330 -7.64 -10.27 -14.56
C PRO A 330 -7.19 -9.18 -13.59
N ASP A 331 -7.27 -9.41 -12.29
CA ASP A 331 -6.88 -8.44 -11.26
C ASP A 331 -5.40 -8.05 -11.29
N SER A 332 -4.53 -8.88 -11.86
CA SER A 332 -3.11 -8.56 -12.04
C SER A 332 -2.81 -7.65 -13.23
N ILE A 333 -3.79 -7.46 -14.14
CA ILE A 333 -3.53 -6.85 -15.45
C ILE A 333 -3.13 -5.38 -15.36
N SER A 334 -3.61 -4.68 -14.34
CA SER A 334 -3.29 -3.26 -14.13
C SER A 334 -1.79 -3.04 -13.87
N LEU A 335 -1.13 -3.91 -13.11
CA LEU A 335 0.31 -3.85 -12.88
C LEU A 335 1.09 -4.53 -13.99
N LEU A 336 0.76 -5.81 -14.24
CA LEU A 336 1.51 -6.63 -15.19
C LEU A 336 1.40 -6.10 -16.62
N GLY A 337 0.21 -5.67 -17.03
CA GLY A 337 -0.01 -5.09 -18.36
C GLY A 337 0.82 -3.81 -18.58
N MET A 338 0.90 -2.95 -17.57
CA MET A 338 1.71 -1.74 -17.67
C MET A 338 3.22 -2.04 -17.65
N LEU A 339 3.67 -3.03 -16.87
CA LEU A 339 5.04 -3.54 -16.90
C LEU A 339 5.40 -4.04 -18.31
N MET A 340 4.52 -4.84 -18.88
CA MET A 340 4.75 -5.43 -20.21
C MET A 340 4.64 -4.39 -21.33
N LEU A 341 3.75 -3.40 -21.21
CA LEU A 341 3.68 -2.28 -22.14
C LEU A 341 4.97 -1.45 -22.13
N GLY A 342 5.52 -1.16 -20.95
CA GLY A 342 6.81 -0.47 -20.83
C GLY A 342 7.94 -1.26 -21.51
N ASN A 343 7.98 -2.57 -21.30
CA ASN A 343 8.96 -3.43 -21.96
C ASN A 343 8.76 -3.46 -23.48
N LEU A 344 7.52 -3.51 -23.96
CA LEU A 344 7.22 -3.47 -25.38
C LEU A 344 7.67 -2.14 -26.00
N PHE A 345 7.55 -1.00 -25.31
CA PHE A 345 8.11 0.28 -25.78
C PHE A 345 9.62 0.17 -26.04
N LYS A 346 10.35 -0.44 -25.11
CA LYS A 346 11.80 -0.62 -25.20
C LYS A 346 12.18 -1.57 -26.34
N GLU A 347 11.60 -2.77 -26.36
CA GLU A 347 12.06 -3.85 -27.26
C GLU A 347 11.56 -3.68 -28.71
N SER A 348 10.48 -2.94 -28.93
CA SER A 348 9.99 -2.63 -30.27
C SER A 348 10.99 -1.80 -31.09
N GLY A 349 11.66 -0.83 -30.44
CA GLY A 349 12.58 0.10 -31.09
C GLY A 349 11.94 1.07 -32.08
N VAL A 350 10.60 1.23 -32.02
CA VAL A 350 9.86 2.16 -32.89
C VAL A 350 9.26 3.34 -32.14
N VAL A 351 9.31 3.30 -30.81
CA VAL A 351 8.77 4.33 -29.90
C VAL A 351 9.79 4.75 -28.82
N ASP A 352 11.05 4.92 -29.20
CA ASP A 352 12.15 5.23 -28.28
C ASP A 352 11.88 6.47 -27.42
N ARG A 353 11.18 7.46 -27.99
CA ARG A 353 10.79 8.67 -27.24
C ARG A 353 9.84 8.35 -26.09
N LEU A 354 8.86 7.46 -26.29
CA LEU A 354 7.93 7.03 -25.25
C LEU A 354 8.68 6.17 -24.20
N SER A 355 9.54 5.28 -24.64
CA SER A 355 10.40 4.48 -23.76
C SER A 355 11.24 5.36 -22.86
N THR A 356 11.95 6.34 -23.43
CA THR A 356 12.79 7.29 -22.68
C THR A 356 11.96 8.13 -21.73
N GLN A 357 10.78 8.59 -22.14
CA GLN A 357 9.89 9.39 -21.29
C GLN A 357 9.35 8.56 -20.13
N ALA A 358 8.95 7.30 -20.38
CA ALA A 358 8.47 6.40 -19.32
C ALA A 358 9.55 6.11 -18.27
N GLN A 359 10.81 5.88 -18.72
CA GLN A 359 11.95 5.58 -17.83
C GLN A 359 12.36 6.76 -16.95
N ASN A 360 12.27 7.97 -17.44
CA ASN A 360 12.81 9.16 -16.80
C ASN A 360 11.71 10.14 -16.36
N GLY A 361 11.08 10.85 -17.29
CA GLY A 361 10.15 11.93 -16.97
C GLY A 361 8.95 11.45 -16.18
N LEU A 362 8.21 10.48 -16.72
CA LEU A 362 7.01 9.95 -16.09
C LEU A 362 7.33 9.29 -14.75
N MET A 363 8.30 8.38 -14.73
CA MET A 363 8.66 7.64 -13.51
C MET A 363 9.10 8.58 -12.40
N ASN A 364 9.97 9.57 -12.70
CA ASN A 364 10.43 10.52 -11.69
C ASN A 364 9.30 11.40 -11.15
N THR A 365 8.40 11.88 -12.02
CA THR A 365 7.25 12.68 -11.61
C THR A 365 6.32 11.89 -10.70
N ILE A 366 5.96 10.67 -11.11
CA ILE A 366 5.09 9.80 -10.30
C ILE A 366 5.75 9.40 -8.99
N THR A 367 7.05 9.15 -8.98
CA THR A 367 7.82 8.84 -7.77
C THR A 367 7.78 9.99 -6.75
N ILE A 368 7.91 11.24 -7.22
CA ILE A 368 7.78 12.43 -6.35
C ILE A 368 6.36 12.51 -5.77
N PHE A 369 5.34 12.41 -6.62
CA PHE A 369 3.96 12.54 -6.18
C PHE A 369 3.56 11.41 -5.21
N LEU A 370 3.89 10.18 -5.56
CA LEU A 370 3.64 9.01 -4.72
C LEU A 370 4.35 9.14 -3.36
N GLY A 371 5.64 9.47 -3.38
CA GLY A 371 6.43 9.58 -2.16
C GLY A 371 5.87 10.62 -1.21
N ILE A 372 5.62 11.84 -1.69
CA ILE A 372 5.06 12.91 -0.87
C ILE A 372 3.64 12.53 -0.37
N ALA A 373 2.79 11.99 -1.26
CA ALA A 373 1.42 11.60 -0.92
C ALA A 373 1.37 10.51 0.15
N VAL A 374 2.17 9.46 0.01
CA VAL A 374 2.25 8.37 1.00
C VAL A 374 2.83 8.87 2.31
N GLY A 375 3.92 9.65 2.27
CA GLY A 375 4.52 10.24 3.45
C GLY A 375 3.54 11.14 4.22
N SER A 376 2.68 11.86 3.52
CA SER A 376 1.70 12.78 4.12
C SER A 376 0.57 12.09 4.90
N LYS A 377 0.40 10.79 4.76
CA LYS A 377 -0.53 10.00 5.60
C LYS A 377 0.11 9.45 6.87
N ALA A 378 1.45 9.51 6.99
CA ALA A 378 2.18 9.02 8.16
C ALA A 378 2.09 10.00 9.34
N LYS A 379 0.89 10.16 9.89
CA LYS A 379 0.63 10.96 11.10
C LYS A 379 1.09 10.21 12.35
N GLY A 380 1.50 10.96 13.40
CA GLY A 380 2.04 10.38 14.62
C GLY A 380 1.07 9.44 15.35
N GLU A 381 -0.21 9.76 15.36
CA GLU A 381 -1.25 8.96 16.02
C GLU A 381 -1.38 7.56 15.42
N ILE A 382 -1.29 7.45 14.10
CA ILE A 382 -1.40 6.18 13.36
C ILE A 382 -0.05 5.47 13.37
N PHE A 383 1.03 6.20 13.06
CA PHE A 383 2.34 5.58 12.82
C PHE A 383 3.02 5.06 14.08
N LEU A 384 2.75 5.66 15.24
CA LEU A 384 3.31 5.25 16.54
C LEU A 384 2.45 4.22 17.28
N SER A 385 1.46 3.61 16.61
CA SER A 385 0.65 2.53 17.16
C SER A 385 1.44 1.20 17.27
N ILE A 386 0.99 0.32 18.18
CA ILE A 386 1.57 -1.03 18.33
C ILE A 386 1.39 -1.82 17.04
N GLU A 387 0.22 -1.71 16.40
CA GLU A 387 -0.08 -2.38 15.12
C GLU A 387 0.92 -2.01 14.02
N THR A 388 1.32 -0.74 13.93
CA THR A 388 2.35 -0.30 12.98
C THR A 388 3.69 -0.99 13.24
N LEU A 389 4.10 -1.14 14.50
CA LEU A 389 5.34 -1.85 14.85
C LEU A 389 5.25 -3.34 14.51
N GLU A 390 4.10 -3.96 14.71
CA GLU A 390 3.84 -5.36 14.31
C GLU A 390 3.93 -5.52 12.79
N ILE A 391 3.29 -4.65 12.02
CA ILE A 391 3.36 -4.65 10.54
C ILE A 391 4.81 -4.51 10.07
N ILE A 392 5.56 -3.58 10.65
CA ILE A 392 6.99 -3.40 10.37
C ILE A 392 7.76 -4.69 10.70
N GLY A 393 7.52 -5.30 11.84
CA GLY A 393 8.17 -6.56 12.24
C GLY A 393 7.86 -7.72 11.30
N ILE A 394 6.59 -7.92 10.96
CA ILE A 394 6.14 -8.96 10.01
C ILE A 394 6.78 -8.74 8.65
N GLY A 395 6.76 -7.51 8.13
CA GLY A 395 7.33 -7.19 6.83
C GLY A 395 8.82 -7.49 6.74
N LEU A 396 9.59 -7.19 7.80
CA LEU A 396 11.01 -7.52 7.87
C LEU A 396 11.24 -9.04 7.86
N LEU A 397 10.49 -9.80 8.64
CA LEU A 397 10.56 -11.26 8.66
C LEU A 397 10.15 -11.85 7.31
N ALA A 398 9.10 -11.35 6.69
CA ALA A 398 8.64 -11.76 5.37
C ALA A 398 9.73 -11.57 4.30
N PHE A 399 10.40 -10.43 4.31
CA PHE A 399 11.51 -10.15 3.40
C PHE A 399 12.70 -11.11 3.59
N ILE A 400 13.06 -11.40 4.84
CA ILE A 400 14.09 -12.38 5.17
C ILE A 400 13.70 -13.76 4.64
N ILE A 401 12.46 -14.20 4.87
CA ILE A 401 11.96 -15.51 4.45
C ILE A 401 11.85 -15.60 2.92
N GLY A 402 11.42 -14.53 2.24
CA GLY A 402 11.43 -14.47 0.78
C GLY A 402 12.84 -14.64 0.20
N THR A 403 13.83 -13.95 0.79
CA THR A 403 15.24 -14.13 0.39
C THR A 403 15.72 -15.56 0.64
N ILE A 404 15.39 -16.16 1.78
CA ILE A 404 15.71 -17.56 2.10
C ILE A 404 15.05 -18.52 1.11
N GLY A 405 13.77 -18.31 0.79
CA GLY A 405 13.01 -19.11 -0.16
C GLY A 405 13.67 -19.14 -1.55
N GLY A 406 14.01 -17.97 -2.08
CA GLY A 406 14.73 -17.88 -3.35
C GLY A 406 16.10 -18.58 -3.33
N LEU A 407 16.89 -18.38 -2.24
CA LEU A 407 18.19 -19.05 -2.07
C LEU A 407 18.05 -20.57 -1.98
N LEU A 408 17.04 -21.09 -1.27
CA LEU A 408 16.81 -22.54 -1.13
C LEU A 408 16.42 -23.15 -2.47
N VAL A 409 15.53 -22.53 -3.23
CA VAL A 409 15.17 -23.00 -4.58
C VAL A 409 16.38 -23.00 -5.48
N ALA A 410 17.18 -21.94 -5.51
CA ALA A 410 18.41 -21.89 -6.31
C ALA A 410 19.42 -22.96 -5.86
N LYS A 411 19.49 -23.27 -4.57
CA LYS A 411 20.34 -24.35 -4.04
C LYS A 411 19.87 -25.74 -4.46
N VAL A 412 18.56 -25.97 -4.47
CA VAL A 412 17.99 -27.21 -5.02
C VAL A 412 18.31 -27.31 -6.51
N MET A 413 18.11 -26.23 -7.26
CA MET A 413 18.47 -26.19 -8.68
C MET A 413 19.96 -26.42 -8.92
N CYS A 414 20.83 -25.88 -8.08
CA CYS A 414 22.27 -26.15 -8.13
C CYS A 414 22.57 -27.66 -8.00
N LYS A 415 21.94 -28.35 -7.04
CA LYS A 415 22.10 -29.78 -6.84
C LYS A 415 21.57 -30.59 -8.04
N VAL A 416 20.37 -30.27 -8.53
CA VAL A 416 19.74 -30.96 -9.67
C VAL A 416 20.57 -30.78 -10.96
N THR A 417 21.14 -29.59 -11.15
CA THR A 417 21.97 -29.29 -12.33
C THR A 417 23.45 -29.65 -12.14
N LYS A 418 23.80 -30.38 -11.07
CA LYS A 418 25.18 -30.81 -10.77
C LYS A 418 26.18 -29.65 -10.75
N GLY A 419 25.79 -28.52 -10.14
CA GLY A 419 26.64 -27.36 -9.94
C GLY A 419 26.73 -26.40 -11.14
N GLN A 420 25.76 -26.41 -12.05
CA GLN A 420 25.74 -25.45 -13.17
C GLN A 420 25.09 -24.12 -12.79
N ILE A 421 24.30 -24.07 -11.74
CA ILE A 421 23.63 -22.86 -11.24
C ILE A 421 24.27 -22.42 -9.93
N ASN A 422 24.69 -21.15 -9.86
CA ASN A 422 25.20 -20.58 -8.64
C ASN A 422 24.03 -20.21 -7.70
N PRO A 423 23.94 -20.77 -6.48
CA PRO A 423 22.83 -20.48 -5.57
C PRO A 423 22.68 -19.00 -5.17
N LEU A 424 23.73 -18.20 -5.28
CA LEU A 424 23.67 -16.77 -4.95
C LEU A 424 22.62 -16.01 -5.76
N ILE A 425 22.32 -16.43 -7.01
CA ILE A 425 21.28 -15.79 -7.81
C ILE A 425 19.89 -15.92 -7.20
N GLY A 426 19.73 -16.82 -6.22
CA GLY A 426 18.49 -17.03 -5.50
C GLY A 426 18.07 -15.82 -4.66
N SER A 427 19.03 -15.07 -4.10
CA SER A 427 18.72 -13.85 -3.36
C SER A 427 18.07 -12.77 -4.22
N ALA A 428 18.27 -12.83 -5.55
CA ALA A 428 17.68 -11.90 -6.49
C ALA A 428 16.21 -12.21 -6.84
N GLY A 429 15.64 -13.30 -6.33
CA GLY A 429 14.24 -13.66 -6.57
C GLY A 429 13.21 -12.70 -5.98
N VAL A 430 13.61 -11.80 -5.06
CA VAL A 430 12.79 -10.69 -4.59
C VAL A 430 12.67 -9.59 -5.64
N SER A 431 11.57 -8.84 -5.65
CA SER A 431 11.23 -7.87 -6.71
C SER A 431 12.09 -6.58 -6.76
N ALA A 432 13.08 -6.43 -5.90
CA ALA A 432 13.93 -5.24 -5.86
C ALA A 432 14.91 -5.16 -7.03
N VAL A 433 14.44 -4.66 -8.17
CA VAL A 433 15.21 -4.56 -9.44
C VAL A 433 15.93 -3.22 -9.54
N PRO A 434 17.19 -3.19 -9.94
CA PRO A 434 18.16 -4.29 -10.13
C PRO A 434 19.03 -4.54 -8.88
N MET A 435 18.63 -4.02 -7.72
CA MET A 435 19.47 -3.96 -6.51
C MET A 435 19.83 -5.35 -6.01
N ALA A 436 18.85 -6.25 -5.89
CA ALA A 436 19.10 -7.61 -5.42
C ALA A 436 20.01 -8.41 -6.34
N ALA A 437 19.91 -8.20 -7.66
CA ALA A 437 20.81 -8.82 -8.63
C ALA A 437 22.27 -8.32 -8.49
N ARG A 438 22.48 -7.03 -8.21
CA ARG A 438 23.80 -6.45 -7.94
C ARG A 438 24.43 -7.05 -6.68
N ILE A 439 23.65 -7.27 -5.63
CA ILE A 439 24.15 -7.92 -4.40
C ILE A 439 24.61 -9.36 -4.67
N SER A 440 23.89 -10.10 -5.53
CA SER A 440 24.32 -11.45 -5.95
C SER A 440 25.68 -11.40 -6.68
N GLU A 441 25.88 -10.42 -7.56
CA GLU A 441 27.16 -10.16 -8.25
C GLU A 441 28.26 -9.82 -7.25
N ASP A 442 28.02 -8.85 -6.35
CA ASP A 442 29.00 -8.40 -5.35
C ASP A 442 29.51 -9.57 -4.52
N VAL A 443 28.59 -10.37 -3.95
CA VAL A 443 28.97 -11.52 -3.12
C VAL A 443 29.69 -12.59 -3.96
N GLY A 444 29.29 -12.84 -5.19
CA GLY A 444 29.98 -13.76 -6.08
C GLY A 444 31.43 -13.36 -6.33
N ARG A 445 31.66 -12.08 -6.61
CA ARG A 445 32.99 -11.50 -6.87
C ARG A 445 33.90 -11.45 -5.64
N GLU A 446 33.34 -11.41 -4.43
CA GLU A 446 34.14 -11.54 -3.19
C GLU A 446 34.87 -12.88 -3.10
N TYR A 447 34.32 -13.95 -3.71
CA TYR A 447 34.89 -15.30 -3.66
C TYR A 447 35.65 -15.68 -4.95
N ASP A 448 35.29 -15.10 -6.07
CA ASP A 448 35.96 -15.24 -7.34
C ASP A 448 35.76 -13.95 -8.18
N PRO A 449 36.79 -13.13 -8.37
CA PRO A 449 36.70 -11.84 -9.09
C PRO A 449 36.20 -11.97 -10.54
N GLN A 450 36.34 -13.15 -11.15
CA GLN A 450 35.88 -13.44 -12.52
C GLN A 450 34.47 -14.03 -12.57
N ASN A 451 33.78 -14.13 -11.42
CA ASN A 451 32.42 -14.67 -11.34
C ASN A 451 31.41 -13.56 -11.61
N HIS A 452 30.90 -13.49 -12.83
CA HIS A 452 29.93 -12.49 -13.27
C HIS A 452 28.52 -13.08 -13.20
N LEU A 453 27.78 -12.79 -12.11
CA LEU A 453 26.46 -13.30 -11.84
C LEU A 453 25.32 -12.34 -12.21
N LEU A 454 25.59 -11.05 -12.49
CA LEU A 454 24.59 -10.02 -12.67
C LEU A 454 23.51 -10.43 -13.68
N MET A 455 23.91 -10.81 -14.89
CA MET A 455 22.96 -11.19 -15.95
C MET A 455 22.18 -12.44 -15.59
N HIS A 456 22.78 -13.39 -14.86
CA HIS A 456 22.08 -14.58 -14.38
C HIS A 456 21.11 -14.27 -13.24
N ALA A 457 21.45 -13.33 -12.36
CA ALA A 457 20.62 -12.89 -11.25
C ALA A 457 19.45 -11.99 -11.72
N MET A 458 19.59 -11.30 -12.85
CA MET A 458 18.49 -10.51 -13.44
C MET A 458 17.30 -11.39 -13.83
N GLY A 459 17.53 -12.65 -14.28
CA GLY A 459 16.42 -13.56 -14.58
C GLY A 459 15.48 -13.80 -13.40
N PRO A 460 15.97 -14.32 -12.25
CA PRO A 460 15.17 -14.43 -11.03
C PRO A 460 14.61 -13.11 -10.52
N ASN A 461 15.35 -12.00 -10.64
CA ASN A 461 14.93 -10.70 -10.17
C ASN A 461 13.69 -10.19 -10.92
N VAL A 462 13.70 -10.29 -12.23
CA VAL A 462 12.56 -9.95 -13.09
C VAL A 462 11.39 -10.92 -12.87
N ALA A 463 11.69 -12.22 -12.67
CA ALA A 463 10.68 -13.20 -12.30
C ALA A 463 10.00 -12.86 -10.97
N GLY A 464 10.73 -12.28 -10.02
CA GLY A 464 10.17 -11.74 -8.77
C GLY A 464 9.14 -10.65 -8.99
N VAL A 465 9.41 -9.69 -9.90
CA VAL A 465 8.46 -8.60 -10.24
C VAL A 465 7.17 -9.15 -10.87
N ILE A 466 7.30 -10.08 -11.81
CA ILE A 466 6.13 -10.76 -12.37
C ILE A 466 5.39 -11.52 -11.26
N GLY A 467 6.12 -12.20 -10.38
CA GLY A 467 5.60 -12.96 -9.26
C GLY A 467 4.83 -12.09 -8.27
N SER A 468 5.35 -10.92 -7.91
CA SER A 468 4.65 -9.97 -7.01
C SER A 468 3.38 -9.40 -7.64
N ALA A 469 3.40 -9.07 -8.95
CA ALA A 469 2.21 -8.61 -9.65
C ALA A 469 1.12 -9.70 -9.74
N ILE A 470 1.51 -10.96 -9.94
CA ILE A 470 0.59 -12.10 -9.89
C ILE A 470 0.08 -12.33 -8.47
N ALA A 471 0.95 -12.30 -7.46
CA ALA A 471 0.56 -12.44 -6.06
C ALA A 471 -0.45 -11.35 -5.65
N ALA A 472 -0.24 -10.11 -6.09
CA ALA A 472 -1.19 -9.01 -5.89
C ALA A 472 -2.57 -9.34 -6.48
N GLY A 473 -2.62 -9.81 -7.73
CA GLY A 473 -3.88 -10.21 -8.36
C GLY A 473 -4.56 -11.35 -7.61
N VAL A 474 -3.80 -12.36 -7.14
CA VAL A 474 -4.35 -13.46 -6.32
C VAL A 474 -4.94 -12.94 -5.01
N LEU A 475 -4.21 -12.06 -4.31
CA LEU A 475 -4.69 -11.47 -3.05
C LEU A 475 -5.97 -10.65 -3.26
N LEU A 476 -6.03 -9.86 -4.34
CA LEU A 476 -7.22 -9.09 -4.68
C LEU A 476 -8.40 -9.98 -5.07
N ALA A 477 -8.19 -10.99 -5.90
CA ALA A 477 -9.23 -11.92 -6.31
C ALA A 477 -9.77 -12.75 -5.12
N CYS A 478 -8.89 -13.18 -4.21
CA CYS A 478 -9.29 -13.99 -3.07
C CYS A 478 -9.91 -13.16 -1.93
N PHE A 479 -9.43 -11.95 -1.70
CA PHE A 479 -9.75 -11.18 -0.50
C PHE A 479 -10.47 -9.86 -0.74
N GLY A 480 -10.67 -9.42 -2.00
CA GLY A 480 -11.43 -8.21 -2.33
C GLY A 480 -12.87 -8.25 -1.79
N GLY A 481 -13.54 -9.39 -1.89
CA GLY A 481 -14.89 -9.58 -1.38
C GLY A 481 -15.05 -9.39 0.14
N TYR A 482 -13.97 -9.45 0.92
CA TYR A 482 -14.02 -9.18 2.36
C TYR A 482 -14.14 -7.68 2.67
N VAL A 483 -13.66 -6.83 1.79
CA VAL A 483 -13.80 -5.37 1.91
C VAL A 483 -15.23 -4.95 1.54
N ASP A 484 -15.78 -5.55 0.49
CA ASP A 484 -17.11 -5.21 -0.04
C ASP A 484 -18.26 -5.95 0.68
N GLY A 485 -17.96 -6.76 1.70
CA GLY A 485 -18.96 -7.56 2.41
C GLY A 485 -19.60 -8.68 1.57
N THR A 486 -19.05 -8.99 0.39
CA THR A 486 -19.56 -10.02 -0.52
C THR A 486 -18.99 -11.42 -0.26
N ALA A 487 -17.98 -11.52 0.63
CA ALA A 487 -17.37 -12.80 0.99
C ALA A 487 -18.33 -13.67 1.81
N SER A 488 -18.53 -14.90 1.37
CA SER A 488 -19.38 -15.84 2.11
C SER A 488 -18.69 -16.33 3.39
N GLU A 489 -19.44 -16.47 4.49
CA GLU A 489 -18.94 -17.04 5.76
C GLU A 489 -18.33 -18.45 5.61
N SER A 490 -18.69 -19.18 4.57
CA SER A 490 -18.15 -20.51 4.27
C SER A 490 -16.64 -20.51 4.01
N PHE A 491 -16.09 -19.46 3.40
CA PHE A 491 -14.66 -19.36 3.15
C PHE A 491 -13.87 -19.03 4.43
N ILE A 492 -14.42 -18.19 5.32
CA ILE A 492 -13.82 -17.89 6.62
C ILE A 492 -13.73 -19.16 7.46
N THR A 493 -14.80 -19.95 7.48
CA THR A 493 -14.85 -21.22 8.21
C THR A 493 -13.85 -22.22 7.65
N ALA A 494 -13.72 -22.33 6.32
CA ALA A 494 -12.73 -23.20 5.67
C ALA A 494 -11.29 -22.74 5.99
N LEU A 495 -11.01 -21.46 5.95
CA LEU A 495 -9.68 -20.90 6.27
C LEU A 495 -9.32 -21.16 7.74
N ASN A 496 -10.24 -20.91 8.66
CA ASN A 496 -10.05 -21.18 10.09
C ASN A 496 -9.85 -22.68 10.37
N THR A 497 -10.48 -23.58 9.58
CA THR A 497 -10.31 -25.02 9.69
C THR A 497 -8.94 -25.48 9.17
N ILE A 498 -8.35 -24.76 8.21
CA ILE A 498 -7.00 -25.06 7.68
C ILE A 498 -5.91 -24.54 8.63
N ILE A 499 -6.18 -23.46 9.36
CA ILE A 499 -5.23 -22.80 10.26
C ILE A 499 -5.25 -23.43 11.67
N ALA A 500 -6.39 -24.04 12.08
CA ALA A 500 -6.53 -24.77 13.33
C ALA A 500 -5.97 -26.21 13.19
#